data_d8d0d440fc5db5e9c435eefbefbc1a63
#
_entry.id   d8d0d440fc5db5e9c435eefbefbc1a63
#
_cell.length_a   1.000
_cell.length_b   1.000
_cell.length_c   1.000
_cell.angle_alpha   90.00
_cell.angle_beta   90.00
_cell.angle_gamma   90.00
#
_symmetry.space_group_name_H-M   'P 1'
#
loop_
_entity.id
_entity.type
_entity.pdbx_description
1 polymer ?
#
loop_
_entity_poly.entity_id
_entity_poly.type
_entity_poly.pdbx_seq_one_letter_code
_entity_poly.pdbx_strand_id
1 'polypeptide(L)'
;MNIQLYKALWGMEGSYRDQLTRAAQAGYTGIEAPLPPRDLEREFKDLLAELQLYYIAQVVTSVPHQETFAEQVRRATDFDPKLIVSHSARDGMKIEDQLFFFEAALKIEQEVGITIGHETHRSRAMFTPWTTRRLLEEFPELSITADFSHWCCVTETMLEDYAEDMEVAIRRAVHIHARVGYAQGPQVPHPGAPEYSRELAAFETWWKRIIQYRSEQGFSYTSMTPEFGPANSGYMHTLPFTGAPVTDLWEVNEWMSKRISERMTP
;
A
#
# COMPACT_ATOMS: atom_id res chain seq x y z
N MET A 1 -15.12 11.14 9.21
CA MET A 1 -13.81 10.49 8.88
C MET A 1 -13.11 11.33 7.83
N ASN A 2 -11.87 11.74 8.05
CA ASN A 2 -11.07 12.46 7.04
C ASN A 2 -10.28 11.45 6.20
N ILE A 3 -10.11 11.71 4.91
CA ILE A 3 -9.23 10.91 4.05
C ILE A 3 -7.92 11.68 3.84
N GLN A 4 -6.81 11.04 4.20
CA GLN A 4 -5.47 11.57 3.96
C GLN A 4 -4.85 10.87 2.77
N LEU A 5 -4.57 11.61 1.71
CA LEU A 5 -3.98 11.09 0.48
C LEU A 5 -2.46 11.20 0.52
N TYR A 6 -1.79 10.09 0.22
CA TYR A 6 -0.35 10.01 0.11
C TYR A 6 0.07 9.74 -1.33
N LYS A 7 1.16 10.36 -1.77
CA LYS A 7 1.71 10.14 -3.11
C LYS A 7 2.79 9.08 -3.06
N ALA A 8 2.58 7.98 -3.80
CA ALA A 8 3.62 7.00 -4.05
C ALA A 8 4.75 7.61 -4.88
N LEU A 9 6.00 7.54 -4.43
CA LEU A 9 7.14 8.09 -5.15
C LEU A 9 7.73 7.15 -6.22
N TRP A 10 7.40 5.86 -6.16
CA TRP A 10 7.86 4.92 -7.19
C TRP A 10 7.28 5.27 -8.57
N GLY A 11 8.18 5.27 -9.56
CA GLY A 11 7.86 5.70 -10.92
C GLY A 11 7.84 7.21 -11.13
N MET A 12 8.13 8.02 -10.12
CA MET A 12 8.41 9.44 -10.29
C MET A 12 9.87 9.66 -10.70
N GLU A 13 10.10 10.62 -11.56
CA GLU A 13 11.43 11.02 -12.02
C GLU A 13 11.90 12.29 -11.31
N GLY A 14 13.21 12.58 -11.38
CA GLY A 14 13.84 13.75 -10.79
C GLY A 14 14.37 13.52 -9.36
N SER A 15 14.89 14.59 -8.78
CA SER A 15 15.38 14.61 -7.39
C SER A 15 14.26 14.49 -6.36
N TYR A 16 14.58 14.19 -5.10
CA TYR A 16 13.58 14.24 -4.02
C TYR A 16 12.92 15.62 -3.93
N ARG A 17 13.66 16.70 -4.15
CA ARG A 17 13.10 18.07 -4.17
C ARG A 17 12.02 18.20 -5.25
N ASP A 18 12.27 17.71 -6.47
CA ASP A 18 11.29 17.77 -7.54
C ASP A 18 10.05 16.94 -7.23
N GLN A 19 10.25 15.71 -6.78
CA GLN A 19 9.18 14.75 -6.47
C GLN A 19 8.29 15.24 -5.32
N LEU A 20 8.89 15.66 -4.19
CA LEU A 20 8.16 16.11 -3.01
C LEU A 20 7.47 17.44 -3.26
N THR A 21 8.13 18.39 -3.97
CA THR A 21 7.51 19.67 -4.34
C THR A 21 6.28 19.43 -5.22
N ARG A 22 6.37 18.53 -6.20
CA ARG A 22 5.24 18.18 -7.06
C ARG A 22 4.09 17.55 -6.28
N ALA A 23 4.39 16.65 -5.32
CA ALA A 23 3.38 16.05 -4.46
C ALA A 23 2.68 17.10 -3.57
N ALA A 24 3.44 18.01 -2.94
CA ALA A 24 2.90 19.09 -2.13
C ALA A 24 2.00 20.03 -2.94
N GLN A 25 2.44 20.44 -4.13
CA GLN A 25 1.68 21.32 -5.03
C GLN A 25 0.37 20.66 -5.53
N ALA A 26 0.36 19.35 -5.66
CA ALA A 26 -0.85 18.59 -6.02
C ALA A 26 -1.81 18.38 -4.83
N GLY A 27 -1.46 18.84 -3.62
CA GLY A 27 -2.33 18.80 -2.45
C GLY A 27 -2.35 17.47 -1.69
N TYR A 28 -1.34 16.61 -1.91
CA TYR A 28 -1.20 15.40 -1.10
C TYR A 28 -0.83 15.75 0.34
N THR A 29 -1.39 15.00 1.29
CA THR A 29 -1.11 15.13 2.73
C THR A 29 0.32 14.69 3.07
N GLY A 30 0.88 13.78 2.29
CA GLY A 30 2.20 13.23 2.49
C GLY A 30 2.64 12.37 1.31
N ILE A 31 3.75 11.70 1.51
CA ILE A 31 4.30 10.77 0.51
C ILE A 31 4.47 9.37 1.10
N GLU A 32 4.45 8.37 0.23
CA GLU A 32 4.84 7.02 0.55
C GLU A 32 6.04 6.62 -0.31
N ALA A 33 7.10 6.14 0.32
CA ALA A 33 8.34 5.78 -0.37
C ALA A 33 9.17 4.78 0.44
N PRO A 34 10.04 3.99 -0.24
CA PRO A 34 11.13 3.31 0.43
C PRO A 34 12.01 4.26 1.24
N LEU A 35 12.74 3.73 2.21
CA LEU A 35 13.73 4.51 2.94
C LEU A 35 14.76 5.10 1.98
N PRO A 36 15.09 6.40 2.08
CA PRO A 36 16.06 7.01 1.19
C PRO A 36 17.46 6.39 1.36
N PRO A 37 18.36 6.51 0.34
CA PRO A 37 19.76 6.20 0.51
C PRO A 37 20.35 6.98 1.69
N ARG A 38 21.34 6.39 2.41
CA ARG A 38 21.88 6.97 3.64
C ARG A 38 22.47 8.37 3.46
N ASP A 39 23.08 8.63 2.33
CA ASP A 39 23.66 9.92 1.96
C ASP A 39 22.60 11.00 1.65
N LEU A 40 21.35 10.62 1.39
CA LEU A 40 20.23 11.52 1.12
C LEU A 40 19.23 11.66 2.28
N GLU A 41 19.44 10.95 3.39
CA GLU A 41 18.51 10.93 4.53
C GLU A 41 18.26 12.33 5.11
N ARG A 42 19.30 13.12 5.21
CA ARG A 42 19.19 14.49 5.75
C ARG A 42 18.38 15.37 4.81
N GLU A 43 18.71 15.37 3.52
CA GLU A 43 17.96 16.13 2.52
C GLU A 43 16.49 15.74 2.50
N PHE A 44 16.19 14.44 2.55
CA PHE A 44 14.83 13.93 2.56
C PHE A 44 14.03 14.40 3.78
N LYS A 45 14.62 14.36 5.00
CA LYS A 45 13.99 14.88 6.22
C LYS A 45 13.75 16.39 6.16
N ASP A 46 14.75 17.14 5.71
CA ASP A 46 14.67 18.60 5.58
C ASP A 46 13.55 18.98 4.60
N LEU A 47 13.41 18.25 3.48
CA LEU A 47 12.34 18.47 2.50
C LEU A 47 10.95 18.13 3.02
N LEU A 48 10.79 17.03 3.77
CA LEU A 48 9.51 16.70 4.40
C LEU A 48 9.05 17.80 5.35
N ALA A 49 9.97 18.34 6.14
CA ALA A 49 9.69 19.43 7.06
C ALA A 49 9.41 20.76 6.34
N GLU A 50 10.21 21.13 5.32
CA GLU A 50 10.05 22.34 4.51
C GLU A 50 8.68 22.37 3.82
N LEU A 51 8.27 21.23 3.23
CA LEU A 51 7.04 21.09 2.46
C LEU A 51 5.83 20.68 3.30
N GLN A 52 6.01 20.46 4.60
CA GLN A 52 4.97 20.03 5.54
C GLN A 52 4.27 18.73 5.10
N LEU A 53 5.03 17.80 4.51
CA LEU A 53 4.54 16.49 4.07
C LEU A 53 4.75 15.45 5.16
N TYR A 54 3.71 14.66 5.44
CA TYR A 54 3.86 13.44 6.22
C TYR A 54 4.54 12.33 5.40
N TYR A 55 5.10 11.36 6.10
CA TYR A 55 5.78 10.23 5.48
C TYR A 55 5.15 8.90 5.90
N ILE A 56 4.91 8.03 4.93
CA ILE A 56 4.68 6.60 5.11
C ILE A 56 5.92 5.89 4.57
N ALA A 57 6.63 5.18 5.47
CA ALA A 57 7.84 4.46 5.10
C ALA A 57 7.48 3.08 4.53
N GLN A 58 8.02 2.72 3.37
CA GLN A 58 7.91 1.38 2.83
C GLN A 58 9.17 0.59 3.16
N VAL A 59 9.01 -0.62 3.74
CA VAL A 59 10.08 -1.57 4.02
C VAL A 59 9.84 -2.88 3.27
N VAL A 60 10.92 -3.49 2.78
CA VAL A 60 10.83 -4.70 1.95
C VAL A 60 11.79 -5.73 2.52
N THR A 61 11.25 -6.80 3.08
CA THR A 61 12.08 -7.84 3.69
C THR A 61 12.75 -8.75 2.65
N SER A 62 13.95 -9.15 2.95
CA SER A 62 14.73 -10.15 2.21
C SER A 62 15.39 -11.14 3.19
N VAL A 63 15.90 -12.25 2.67
CA VAL A 63 16.58 -13.25 3.52
C VAL A 63 17.87 -12.66 4.11
N PRO A 64 18.09 -12.74 5.44
CA PRO A 64 17.17 -13.28 6.46
C PRO A 64 16.06 -12.28 6.83
N HIS A 65 14.79 -12.71 6.68
CA HIS A 65 13.64 -11.81 6.72
C HIS A 65 13.45 -11.06 8.04
N GLN A 66 13.71 -11.70 9.17
CA GLN A 66 13.53 -11.09 10.50
C GLN A 66 14.54 -9.96 10.74
N GLU A 67 15.82 -10.22 10.42
CA GLU A 67 16.88 -9.22 10.60
C GLU A 67 16.66 -8.02 9.67
N THR A 68 16.35 -8.27 8.40
CA THR A 68 16.09 -7.18 7.43
C THR A 68 14.82 -6.39 7.75
N PHE A 69 13.81 -7.01 8.34
CA PHE A 69 12.63 -6.32 8.87
C PHE A 69 13.03 -5.41 10.03
N ALA A 70 13.69 -5.98 11.05
CA ALA A 70 14.08 -5.25 12.24
C ALA A 70 15.01 -4.06 11.93
N GLU A 71 16.00 -4.25 11.05
CA GLU A 71 16.91 -3.18 10.61
C GLU A 71 16.14 -2.03 9.95
N GLN A 72 15.30 -2.35 8.95
CA GLN A 72 14.58 -1.33 8.20
C GLN A 72 13.53 -0.62 9.05
N VAL A 73 12.78 -1.34 9.89
CA VAL A 73 11.79 -0.73 10.77
C VAL A 73 12.45 0.21 11.78
N ARG A 74 13.54 -0.20 12.45
CA ARG A 74 14.27 0.69 13.35
C ARG A 74 14.83 1.91 12.64
N ARG A 75 15.40 1.73 11.44
CA ARG A 75 15.86 2.85 10.63
C ARG A 75 14.71 3.78 10.22
N ALA A 76 13.52 3.26 9.95
CA ALA A 76 12.36 4.06 9.61
C ALA A 76 11.97 5.02 10.75
N THR A 77 12.18 4.66 12.02
CA THR A 77 11.86 5.53 13.17
C THR A 77 12.59 6.88 13.13
N ASP A 78 13.77 6.94 12.50
CA ASP A 78 14.54 8.18 12.35
C ASP A 78 13.83 9.25 11.49
N PHE A 79 12.77 8.89 10.77
CA PHE A 79 12.01 9.75 9.87
C PHE A 79 10.63 10.15 10.43
N ASP A 80 10.28 9.74 11.65
CA ASP A 80 8.97 9.98 12.29
C ASP A 80 7.78 9.63 11.34
N PRO A 81 7.73 8.42 10.76
CA PRO A 81 6.68 8.07 9.81
C PRO A 81 5.33 7.95 10.51
N LYS A 82 4.26 8.33 9.84
CA LYS A 82 2.88 8.14 10.33
C LYS A 82 2.45 6.68 10.32
N LEU A 83 3.07 5.89 9.46
CA LEU A 83 2.82 4.47 9.25
C LEU A 83 4.04 3.85 8.58
N ILE A 84 4.25 2.56 8.79
CA ILE A 84 5.18 1.76 7.99
C ILE A 84 4.37 0.74 7.19
N VAL A 85 4.55 0.71 5.87
CA VAL A 85 4.04 -0.35 5.00
C VAL A 85 5.14 -1.39 4.83
N SER A 86 4.83 -2.67 5.09
CA SER A 86 5.82 -3.74 5.02
C SER A 86 5.47 -4.80 3.99
N HIS A 87 6.35 -4.99 3.02
CA HIS A 87 6.39 -6.16 2.15
C HIS A 87 7.03 -7.34 2.90
N SER A 88 6.23 -8.10 3.63
CA SER A 88 6.66 -9.04 4.65
C SER A 88 6.85 -10.45 4.13
N ALA A 89 8.02 -11.03 4.40
CA ALA A 89 8.36 -12.42 4.12
C ALA A 89 8.15 -12.82 2.64
N ARG A 90 7.88 -14.10 2.34
CA ARG A 90 7.65 -14.60 0.97
C ARG A 90 6.52 -15.61 0.96
N ASP A 91 5.79 -15.64 -0.15
CA ASP A 91 4.72 -16.60 -0.44
C ASP A 91 5.17 -18.07 -0.46
N GLY A 92 6.39 -18.32 -0.95
CA GLY A 92 6.99 -19.67 -1.00
C GLY A 92 7.56 -20.18 0.33
N MET A 93 7.51 -19.42 1.43
CA MET A 93 7.91 -19.90 2.74
C MET A 93 6.87 -20.88 3.30
N LYS A 94 7.35 -21.89 4.07
CA LYS A 94 6.43 -22.73 4.84
C LYS A 94 5.65 -21.89 5.83
N ILE A 95 4.44 -22.33 6.15
CA ILE A 95 3.58 -21.58 7.07
C ILE A 95 4.22 -21.41 8.45
N GLU A 96 4.94 -22.42 8.95
CA GLU A 96 5.66 -22.37 10.22
C GLU A 96 6.73 -21.26 10.22
N ASP A 97 7.44 -21.08 9.10
CA ASP A 97 8.45 -20.02 8.95
C ASP A 97 7.79 -18.64 8.83
N GLN A 98 6.61 -18.55 8.20
CA GLN A 98 5.82 -17.32 8.17
C GLN A 98 5.32 -16.94 9.57
N LEU A 99 4.78 -17.89 10.33
CA LEU A 99 4.35 -17.68 11.72
C LEU A 99 5.51 -17.20 12.59
N PHE A 100 6.67 -17.85 12.48
CA PHE A 100 7.87 -17.45 13.20
C PHE A 100 8.34 -16.02 12.84
N PHE A 101 8.23 -15.66 11.55
CA PHE A 101 8.51 -14.29 11.10
C PHE A 101 7.58 -13.28 11.76
N PHE A 102 6.25 -13.51 11.75
CA PHE A 102 5.28 -12.55 12.28
C PHE A 102 5.33 -12.45 13.81
N GLU A 103 5.64 -13.53 14.53
CA GLU A 103 5.91 -13.48 15.97
C GLU A 103 7.10 -12.55 16.28
N ALA A 104 8.17 -12.64 15.49
CA ALA A 104 9.32 -11.74 15.65
C ALA A 104 9.00 -10.30 15.22
N ALA A 105 8.23 -10.11 14.14
CA ALA A 105 7.82 -8.80 13.66
C ALA A 105 7.01 -8.04 14.72
N LEU A 106 6.02 -8.68 15.35
CA LEU A 106 5.22 -8.08 16.41
C LEU A 106 6.06 -7.58 17.61
N LYS A 107 7.14 -8.28 17.96
CA LYS A 107 8.07 -7.81 19.01
C LYS A 107 8.75 -6.49 18.62
N ILE A 108 9.15 -6.37 17.34
CA ILE A 108 9.74 -5.13 16.80
C ILE A 108 8.71 -4.01 16.71
N GLU A 109 7.47 -4.32 16.30
CA GLU A 109 6.37 -3.34 16.25
C GLU A 109 6.09 -2.75 17.64
N GLN A 110 6.04 -3.60 18.66
CA GLN A 110 5.88 -3.16 20.05
C GLN A 110 7.06 -2.32 20.55
N GLU A 111 8.30 -2.68 20.15
CA GLU A 111 9.51 -1.93 20.49
C GLU A 111 9.48 -0.51 19.92
N VAL A 112 9.11 -0.36 18.65
CA VAL A 112 9.14 0.95 17.98
C VAL A 112 7.90 1.81 18.23
N GLY A 113 6.77 1.19 18.54
CA GLY A 113 5.51 1.89 18.84
C GLY A 113 4.88 2.62 17.63
N ILE A 114 5.29 2.27 16.40
CA ILE A 114 4.74 2.81 15.16
C ILE A 114 3.84 1.75 14.54
N THR A 115 2.65 2.15 14.09
CA THR A 115 1.75 1.22 13.39
C THR A 115 2.40 0.69 12.12
N ILE A 116 2.39 -0.64 11.94
CA ILE A 116 2.89 -1.30 10.72
C ILE A 116 1.74 -2.00 10.02
N GLY A 117 1.52 -1.68 8.74
CA GLY A 117 0.58 -2.38 7.88
C GLY A 117 1.33 -3.37 7.00
N HIS A 118 1.16 -4.67 7.24
CA HIS A 118 1.71 -5.70 6.36
C HIS A 118 0.88 -5.77 5.08
N GLU A 119 1.51 -5.54 3.94
CA GLU A 119 0.78 -5.41 2.68
C GLU A 119 0.27 -6.77 2.16
N THR A 120 -0.99 -6.77 1.73
CA THR A 120 -1.58 -7.87 0.97
C THR A 120 -1.02 -7.86 -0.44
N HIS A 121 0.14 -8.47 -0.62
CA HIS A 121 0.92 -8.40 -1.86
C HIS A 121 1.29 -9.78 -2.40
N ARG A 122 1.09 -10.00 -3.72
CA ARG A 122 1.61 -11.20 -4.41
C ARG A 122 3.12 -11.34 -4.17
N SER A 123 3.65 -12.55 -4.13
CA SER A 123 5.03 -12.89 -3.74
C SER A 123 5.41 -12.56 -2.30
N ARG A 124 4.49 -12.16 -1.43
CA ARG A 124 4.68 -11.94 0.02
C ARG A 124 3.85 -12.92 0.84
N ALA A 125 4.06 -12.99 2.15
CA ALA A 125 3.31 -13.95 2.98
C ALA A 125 1.79 -13.76 2.91
N MET A 126 1.32 -12.51 2.82
CA MET A 126 -0.11 -12.18 2.73
C MET A 126 -0.62 -12.12 1.28
N PHE A 127 -0.24 -13.10 0.42
CA PHE A 127 -0.53 -13.09 -1.01
C PHE A 127 -1.92 -13.60 -1.40
N THR A 128 -2.63 -14.27 -0.49
CA THR A 128 -4.00 -14.76 -0.72
C THR A 128 -4.94 -14.40 0.42
N PRO A 129 -6.27 -14.32 0.16
CA PRO A 129 -7.25 -14.07 1.21
C PRO A 129 -7.14 -15.07 2.38
N TRP A 130 -7.13 -16.38 2.10
CA TRP A 130 -7.13 -17.44 3.12
C TRP A 130 -5.82 -17.54 3.89
N THR A 131 -4.66 -17.34 3.26
CA THR A 131 -3.37 -17.31 3.99
C THR A 131 -3.31 -16.11 4.93
N THR A 132 -3.76 -14.95 4.44
CA THR A 132 -3.82 -13.73 5.26
C THR A 132 -4.77 -13.89 6.42
N ARG A 133 -5.99 -14.43 6.21
CA ARG A 133 -6.93 -14.72 7.29
C ARG A 133 -6.29 -15.59 8.37
N ARG A 134 -5.61 -16.67 7.99
CA ARG A 134 -4.92 -17.56 8.93
C ARG A 134 -3.89 -16.80 9.79
N LEU A 135 -3.08 -15.93 9.18
CA LEU A 135 -2.10 -15.11 9.90
C LEU A 135 -2.77 -14.12 10.85
N LEU A 136 -3.86 -13.47 10.43
CA LEU A 136 -4.60 -12.50 11.23
C LEU A 136 -5.41 -13.15 12.38
N GLU A 137 -5.81 -14.40 12.22
CA GLU A 137 -6.46 -15.18 13.29
C GLU A 137 -5.44 -15.67 14.33
N GLU A 138 -4.24 -16.07 13.89
CA GLU A 138 -3.13 -16.48 14.77
C GLU A 138 -2.56 -15.29 15.55
N PHE A 139 -2.45 -14.13 14.91
CA PHE A 139 -1.90 -12.90 15.49
C PHE A 139 -2.93 -11.76 15.45
N PRO A 140 -3.79 -11.64 16.48
CA PRO A 140 -4.83 -10.61 16.52
C PRO A 140 -4.32 -9.17 16.49
N GLU A 141 -3.07 -8.92 16.81
CA GLU A 141 -2.44 -7.60 16.79
C GLU A 141 -1.98 -7.15 15.42
N LEU A 142 -1.79 -8.09 14.47
CA LEU A 142 -1.34 -7.73 13.13
C LEU A 142 -2.34 -6.83 12.42
N SER A 143 -1.79 -5.84 11.75
CA SER A 143 -2.53 -4.92 10.88
C SER A 143 -2.05 -5.06 9.43
N ILE A 144 -2.93 -4.71 8.47
CA ILE A 144 -2.58 -4.78 7.06
C ILE A 144 -2.65 -3.43 6.36
N THR A 145 -1.83 -3.29 5.34
CA THR A 145 -2.06 -2.36 4.23
C THR A 145 -2.85 -3.11 3.17
N ALA A 146 -4.06 -2.64 2.90
CA ALA A 146 -4.99 -3.34 2.03
C ALA A 146 -4.75 -2.97 0.56
N ASP A 147 -4.02 -3.83 -0.17
CA ASP A 147 -3.98 -3.88 -1.62
C ASP A 147 -4.65 -5.17 -2.11
N PHE A 148 -5.94 -5.12 -2.30
CA PHE A 148 -6.71 -6.28 -2.77
C PHE A 148 -6.54 -6.56 -4.27
N SER A 149 -5.87 -5.66 -5.01
CA SER A 149 -5.59 -5.88 -6.44
C SER A 149 -4.71 -7.10 -6.68
N HIS A 150 -3.79 -7.35 -5.76
CA HIS A 150 -2.96 -8.55 -5.80
C HIS A 150 -3.77 -9.83 -5.58
N TRP A 151 -4.75 -9.81 -4.70
CA TRP A 151 -5.61 -10.96 -4.48
C TRP A 151 -6.49 -11.27 -5.69
N CYS A 152 -7.07 -10.25 -6.35
CA CYS A 152 -7.82 -10.45 -7.58
C CYS A 152 -7.00 -11.20 -8.64
N CYS A 153 -5.76 -10.78 -8.83
CA CYS A 153 -4.84 -11.37 -9.80
C CYS A 153 -4.40 -12.81 -9.40
N VAL A 154 -4.15 -13.06 -8.10
CA VAL A 154 -3.70 -14.38 -7.63
C VAL A 154 -4.82 -15.41 -7.61
N THR A 155 -6.05 -14.98 -7.31
CA THR A 155 -7.22 -15.87 -7.31
C THR A 155 -7.93 -15.97 -8.67
N GLU A 156 -7.54 -15.13 -9.63
CA GLU A 156 -8.20 -14.97 -10.94
C GLU A 156 -9.71 -14.64 -10.81
N THR A 157 -10.10 -13.90 -9.76
CA THR A 157 -11.49 -13.52 -9.47
C THR A 157 -11.60 -12.06 -9.02
N MET A 158 -12.83 -11.58 -8.84
CA MET A 158 -13.11 -10.33 -8.12
C MET A 158 -13.51 -10.58 -6.65
N LEU A 159 -12.99 -11.65 -6.06
CA LEU A 159 -13.09 -12.04 -4.65
C LEU A 159 -14.52 -12.35 -4.17
N GLU A 160 -15.44 -12.70 -5.08
CA GLU A 160 -16.84 -12.98 -4.75
C GLU A 160 -16.99 -14.17 -3.78
N ASP A 161 -16.13 -15.18 -3.92
CA ASP A 161 -16.16 -16.42 -3.12
C ASP A 161 -15.37 -16.29 -1.79
N TYR A 162 -14.73 -15.14 -1.54
CA TYR A 162 -13.85 -14.92 -0.37
C TYR A 162 -14.42 -13.91 0.62
N ALA A 163 -15.76 -13.81 0.72
CA ALA A 163 -16.43 -12.79 1.53
C ALA A 163 -16.01 -12.80 3.02
N GLU A 164 -15.83 -13.98 3.62
CA GLU A 164 -15.40 -14.11 5.01
C GLU A 164 -13.96 -13.65 5.23
N ASP A 165 -13.05 -14.05 4.31
CA ASP A 165 -11.63 -13.65 4.38
C ASP A 165 -11.50 -12.12 4.19
N MET A 166 -12.28 -11.57 3.26
CA MET A 166 -12.36 -10.12 3.03
C MET A 166 -12.85 -9.37 4.25
N GLU A 167 -13.83 -9.91 4.98
CA GLU A 167 -14.34 -9.28 6.21
C GLU A 167 -13.25 -9.20 7.28
N VAL A 168 -12.47 -10.27 7.48
CA VAL A 168 -11.33 -10.27 8.41
C VAL A 168 -10.29 -9.23 7.99
N ALA A 169 -9.93 -9.19 6.70
CA ALA A 169 -8.95 -8.25 6.17
C ALA A 169 -9.41 -6.78 6.31
N ILE A 170 -10.67 -6.48 5.96
CA ILE A 170 -11.26 -5.14 6.08
C ILE A 170 -11.14 -4.60 7.51
N ARG A 171 -11.41 -5.44 8.52
CA ARG A 171 -11.33 -5.04 9.93
C ARG A 171 -9.90 -4.83 10.44
N ARG A 172 -8.90 -5.30 9.72
CA ARG A 172 -7.48 -5.19 10.09
C ARG A 172 -6.72 -4.16 9.25
N ALA A 173 -7.39 -3.54 8.28
CA ALA A 173 -6.77 -2.56 7.40
C ALA A 173 -6.52 -1.22 8.12
N VAL A 174 -5.28 -0.80 8.17
CA VAL A 174 -4.84 0.50 8.75
C VAL A 174 -4.49 1.51 7.67
N HIS A 175 -4.21 1.03 6.45
CA HIS A 175 -3.89 1.81 5.27
C HIS A 175 -4.47 1.15 4.01
N ILE A 176 -4.73 1.94 2.97
CA ILE A 176 -5.27 1.45 1.71
C ILE A 176 -4.34 1.83 0.56
N HIS A 177 -3.85 0.83 -0.16
CA HIS A 177 -3.29 1.03 -1.49
C HIS A 177 -4.43 1.03 -2.51
N ALA A 178 -4.73 2.23 -3.01
CA ALA A 178 -5.88 2.44 -3.89
C ALA A 178 -5.50 2.18 -5.35
N ARG A 179 -5.22 0.91 -5.66
CA ARG A 179 -5.00 0.39 -6.99
C ARG A 179 -6.19 -0.48 -7.40
N VAL A 180 -6.65 -0.34 -8.63
CA VAL A 180 -7.71 -1.18 -9.20
C VAL A 180 -7.07 -2.28 -10.03
N GLY A 181 -7.25 -3.51 -9.56
CA GLY A 181 -6.84 -4.73 -10.27
C GLY A 181 -8.02 -5.38 -10.99
N TYR A 182 -7.77 -6.50 -11.61
CA TYR A 182 -8.75 -7.36 -12.26
C TYR A 182 -8.26 -8.82 -12.21
N ALA A 183 -9.10 -9.76 -12.62
CA ALA A 183 -8.78 -11.19 -12.52
C ALA A 183 -7.47 -11.61 -13.22
N GLN A 184 -7.03 -10.90 -14.25
CA GLN A 184 -5.81 -11.24 -15.01
C GLN A 184 -4.61 -10.34 -14.70
N GLY A 185 -4.74 -9.40 -13.75
CA GLY A 185 -3.64 -8.54 -13.38
C GLY A 185 -3.90 -7.63 -12.18
N PRO A 186 -2.84 -7.20 -11.49
CA PRO A 186 -2.99 -6.36 -10.29
C PRO A 186 -3.31 -4.90 -10.62
N GLN A 187 -3.29 -4.51 -11.90
CA GLN A 187 -3.53 -3.14 -12.32
C GLN A 187 -4.23 -3.10 -13.66
N VAL A 188 -5.38 -2.39 -13.71
CA VAL A 188 -6.04 -2.06 -14.97
C VAL A 188 -5.27 -0.96 -15.71
N PRO A 189 -5.39 -0.84 -17.04
CA PRO A 189 -4.73 0.23 -17.80
C PRO A 189 -5.09 1.63 -17.32
N HIS A 190 -6.39 1.87 -17.09
CA HIS A 190 -6.92 3.10 -16.50
C HIS A 190 -8.24 2.81 -15.77
N PRO A 191 -8.38 3.16 -14.47
CA PRO A 191 -9.56 2.81 -13.67
C PRO A 191 -10.83 3.56 -14.10
N GLY A 192 -10.71 4.68 -14.81
CA GLY A 192 -11.84 5.42 -15.38
C GLY A 192 -12.33 4.90 -16.72
N ALA A 193 -11.69 3.89 -17.30
CA ALA A 193 -12.11 3.29 -18.55
C ALA A 193 -13.42 2.49 -18.35
N PRO A 194 -14.43 2.68 -19.23
CA PRO A 194 -15.74 2.06 -19.05
C PRO A 194 -15.73 0.52 -18.93
N GLU A 195 -14.80 -0.14 -19.60
CA GLU A 195 -14.60 -1.60 -19.56
C GLU A 195 -14.19 -2.13 -18.19
N TYR A 196 -13.64 -1.28 -17.31
CA TYR A 196 -13.25 -1.63 -15.93
C TYR A 196 -14.16 -1.02 -14.87
N SER A 197 -15.37 -0.59 -15.26
CA SER A 197 -16.33 0.04 -14.33
C SER A 197 -16.80 -0.90 -13.22
N ARG A 198 -16.86 -2.21 -13.48
CA ARG A 198 -17.20 -3.25 -12.49
C ARG A 198 -16.08 -3.40 -11.46
N GLU A 199 -14.85 -3.47 -11.92
CA GLU A 199 -13.67 -3.58 -11.07
C GLU A 199 -13.55 -2.35 -10.17
N LEU A 200 -13.62 -1.15 -10.74
CA LEU A 200 -13.59 0.10 -9.96
C LEU A 200 -14.69 0.12 -8.88
N ALA A 201 -15.92 -0.27 -9.21
CA ALA A 201 -17.03 -0.30 -8.27
C ALA A 201 -16.82 -1.29 -7.12
N ALA A 202 -16.21 -2.44 -7.40
CA ALA A 202 -15.86 -3.44 -6.38
C ALA A 202 -14.80 -2.88 -5.41
N PHE A 203 -13.71 -2.31 -5.93
CA PHE A 203 -12.68 -1.68 -5.11
C PHE A 203 -13.21 -0.52 -4.27
N GLU A 204 -14.01 0.37 -4.86
CA GLU A 204 -14.67 1.46 -4.12
C GLU A 204 -15.55 0.93 -2.98
N THR A 205 -16.22 -0.20 -3.17
CA THR A 205 -17.03 -0.85 -2.14
C THR A 205 -16.17 -1.35 -0.98
N TRP A 206 -15.05 -2.02 -1.25
CA TRP A 206 -14.14 -2.51 -0.21
C TRP A 206 -13.47 -1.36 0.55
N TRP A 207 -13.01 -0.32 -0.13
CA TRP A 207 -12.43 0.87 0.51
C TRP A 207 -13.44 1.58 1.42
N LYS A 208 -14.70 1.74 0.98
CA LYS A 208 -15.77 2.30 1.81
C LYS A 208 -16.02 1.49 3.07
N ARG A 209 -15.98 0.17 2.98
CA ARG A 209 -16.14 -0.71 4.14
C ARG A 209 -14.99 -0.56 5.13
N ILE A 210 -13.74 -0.45 4.66
CA ILE A 210 -12.58 -0.16 5.53
C ILE A 210 -12.76 1.19 6.22
N ILE A 211 -13.10 2.24 5.47
CA ILE A 211 -13.31 3.59 5.99
C ILE A 211 -14.42 3.61 7.03
N GLN A 212 -15.54 2.96 6.73
CA GLN A 212 -16.67 2.85 7.64
C GLN A 212 -16.28 2.14 8.93
N TYR A 213 -15.65 0.96 8.85
CA TYR A 213 -15.20 0.21 10.02
C TYR A 213 -14.26 1.04 10.89
N ARG A 214 -13.27 1.70 10.30
CA ARG A 214 -12.34 2.58 11.02
C ARG A 214 -13.06 3.75 11.69
N SER A 215 -14.07 4.33 11.03
CA SER A 215 -14.91 5.37 11.61
C SER A 215 -15.69 4.89 12.83
N GLU A 216 -16.26 3.69 12.75
CA GLU A 216 -16.98 3.04 13.85
C GLU A 216 -16.07 2.71 15.05
N GLN A 217 -14.77 2.46 14.79
CA GLN A 217 -13.74 2.29 15.82
C GLN A 217 -13.22 3.62 16.40
N GLY A 218 -13.74 4.77 15.97
CA GLY A 218 -13.38 6.09 16.49
C GLY A 218 -12.13 6.72 15.89
N PHE A 219 -11.58 6.16 14.81
CA PHE A 219 -10.46 6.80 14.11
C PHE A 219 -10.92 8.07 13.41
N SER A 220 -10.13 9.14 13.51
CA SER A 220 -10.45 10.44 12.93
C SER A 220 -10.13 10.53 11.43
N TYR A 221 -9.23 9.66 10.93
CA TYR A 221 -8.81 9.62 9.53
C TYR A 221 -8.50 8.20 9.04
N THR A 222 -8.50 8.04 7.72
CA THR A 222 -7.94 6.89 7.01
C THR A 222 -6.95 7.39 5.96
N SER A 223 -5.76 6.79 5.91
CA SER A 223 -4.76 7.08 4.88
C SER A 223 -4.96 6.19 3.66
N MET A 224 -4.80 6.78 2.48
CA MET A 224 -4.88 6.08 1.19
C MET A 224 -3.77 6.55 0.27
N THR A 225 -3.14 5.62 -0.42
CA THR A 225 -2.15 5.88 -1.47
C THR A 225 -2.71 5.43 -2.81
N PRO A 226 -3.07 6.33 -3.75
CA PRO A 226 -3.21 5.96 -5.15
C PRO A 226 -1.93 5.31 -5.65
N GLU A 227 -2.00 4.03 -6.03
CA GLU A 227 -0.79 3.22 -6.20
C GLU A 227 -0.72 2.57 -7.59
N PHE A 228 -1.01 3.33 -8.64
CA PHE A 228 -0.70 2.84 -9.97
C PHE A 228 0.82 2.83 -10.17
N GLY A 229 1.36 1.66 -10.53
CA GLY A 229 2.80 1.43 -10.69
C GLY A 229 3.27 1.62 -12.14
N PRO A 230 4.58 1.86 -12.35
CA PRO A 230 5.15 2.19 -13.65
C PRO A 230 5.33 0.96 -14.57
N ALA A 231 5.56 1.24 -15.86
CA ALA A 231 5.77 0.23 -16.89
C ALA A 231 7.06 -0.60 -16.67
N ASN A 232 8.12 0.03 -16.19
CA ASN A 232 9.42 -0.64 -15.96
C ASN A 232 9.38 -1.70 -14.84
N SER A 233 8.38 -1.65 -13.96
CA SER A 233 8.11 -2.68 -12.96
C SER A 233 7.03 -3.69 -13.40
N GLY A 234 6.52 -3.56 -14.63
CA GLY A 234 5.52 -4.46 -15.21
C GLY A 234 4.10 -4.25 -14.72
N TYR A 235 3.80 -3.14 -14.05
CA TYR A 235 2.43 -2.80 -13.63
C TYR A 235 1.64 -2.07 -14.71
N MET A 236 2.20 -0.98 -15.26
CA MET A 236 1.55 -0.25 -16.35
C MET A 236 1.54 -1.08 -17.63
N HIS A 237 0.37 -1.22 -18.23
CA HIS A 237 0.24 -1.83 -19.55
C HIS A 237 0.98 -1.02 -20.60
N THR A 238 1.57 -1.72 -21.56
CA THR A 238 2.32 -1.08 -22.64
C THR A 238 1.78 -1.50 -24.01
N LEU A 239 1.93 -0.64 -24.98
CA LEU A 239 1.60 -0.95 -26.38
C LEU A 239 2.58 -2.01 -26.91
N PRO A 240 2.09 -3.01 -27.65
CA PRO A 240 2.95 -3.99 -28.30
C PRO A 240 4.01 -3.34 -29.17
N PHE A 241 5.18 -3.97 -29.27
CA PHE A 241 6.36 -3.60 -30.07
C PHE A 241 7.04 -2.30 -29.63
N THR A 242 6.30 -1.26 -29.25
CA THR A 242 6.89 0.03 -28.85
C THR A 242 7.28 0.06 -27.38
N GLY A 243 6.59 -0.69 -26.52
CA GLY A 243 6.73 -0.61 -25.07
C GLY A 243 6.24 0.70 -24.46
N ALA A 244 5.59 1.56 -25.25
CA ALA A 244 5.05 2.81 -24.74
C ALA A 244 3.91 2.55 -23.74
N PRO A 245 3.88 3.22 -22.59
CA PRO A 245 2.80 3.06 -21.61
C PRO A 245 1.47 3.51 -22.22
N VAL A 246 0.38 2.79 -21.87
CA VAL A 246 -0.97 3.12 -22.37
C VAL A 246 -1.57 4.34 -21.67
N THR A 247 -1.02 4.73 -20.52
CA THR A 247 -1.49 5.85 -19.69
C THR A 247 -0.30 6.52 -19.02
N ASP A 248 -0.35 7.83 -18.83
CA ASP A 248 0.64 8.54 -18.02
C ASP A 248 0.44 8.17 -16.53
N LEU A 249 1.55 7.84 -15.85
CA LEU A 249 1.51 7.37 -14.47
C LEU A 249 1.06 8.45 -13.48
N TRP A 250 1.46 9.69 -13.72
CA TRP A 250 1.04 10.80 -12.86
C TRP A 250 -0.45 11.08 -13.04
N GLU A 251 -0.92 11.15 -14.28
CA GLU A 251 -2.32 11.44 -14.61
C GLU A 251 -3.28 10.39 -14.03
N VAL A 252 -2.95 9.10 -14.12
CA VAL A 252 -3.81 8.05 -13.57
C VAL A 252 -3.87 8.10 -12.04
N ASN A 253 -2.75 8.39 -11.36
CA ASN A 253 -2.73 8.54 -9.91
C ASN A 253 -3.46 9.82 -9.45
N GLU A 254 -3.35 10.93 -10.19
CA GLU A 254 -4.15 12.14 -9.94
C GLU A 254 -5.65 11.91 -10.15
N TRP A 255 -6.01 11.20 -11.22
CA TRP A 255 -7.41 10.83 -11.47
C TRP A 255 -7.97 10.04 -10.29
N MET A 256 -7.23 9.06 -9.79
CA MET A 256 -7.64 8.27 -8.63
C MET A 256 -7.72 9.12 -7.36
N SER A 257 -6.78 10.03 -7.13
CA SER A 257 -6.81 10.97 -5.98
C SER A 257 -8.07 11.83 -5.99
N LYS A 258 -8.43 12.40 -7.13
CA LYS A 258 -9.67 13.18 -7.31
C LYS A 258 -10.90 12.31 -7.07
N ARG A 259 -10.93 11.11 -7.64
CA ARG A 259 -12.03 10.15 -7.49
C ARG A 259 -12.24 9.74 -6.03
N ILE A 260 -11.16 9.48 -5.28
CA ILE A 260 -11.22 9.18 -3.85
C ILE A 260 -11.78 10.37 -3.07
N SER A 261 -11.28 11.57 -3.33
CA SER A 261 -11.76 12.80 -2.66
C SER A 261 -13.26 13.04 -2.89
N GLU A 262 -13.75 12.76 -4.10
CA GLU A 262 -15.16 12.94 -4.45
C GLU A 262 -16.09 11.85 -3.90
N ARG A 263 -15.60 10.61 -3.74
CA ARG A 263 -16.44 9.44 -3.51
C ARG A 263 -16.27 8.80 -2.12
N MET A 264 -15.15 9.05 -1.44
CA MET A 264 -14.83 8.44 -0.15
C MET A 264 -14.95 9.43 1.02
N THR A 265 -15.05 10.73 0.75
CA THR A 265 -15.35 11.73 1.79
C THR A 265 -16.84 11.65 2.11
N PRO A 266 -17.23 11.62 3.42
CA PRO A 266 -18.63 11.57 3.85
C PRO A 266 -19.45 12.75 3.41
#